data_b5fbf9713dc740415cc3d82050b3e88c
#
_entry.id   b5fbf9713dc740415cc3d82050b3e88c
#
_cell.length_a   1.000
_cell.length_b   1.000
_cell.length_c   1.000
_cell.angle_alpha   90.00
_cell.angle_beta   90.00
_cell.angle_gamma   90.00
#
_symmetry.space_group_name_H-M   'P 1'
#
loop_
_entity.id
_entity.type
_entity.pdbx_description
1 polymer ?
#
loop_
_entity_poly.entity_id
_entity_poly.type
_entity_poly.pdbx_seq_one_letter_code
_entity_poly.pdbx_strand_id
1 'polypeptide(L)'
;MLKDILISMIIWVVVGCGNGSGVKRLDTRAVEKDTVLKWSQLVGESRLVRMETKEEALLNDYFRVWAGEKYIITYGNEEMYQFAADGTYIRKLASYGRAPGEYQNIIALTVDEPGERLYFSDYGRQNSIQ
;
A
#
# COMPACT_ATOMS: atom_id res chain seq x y z
N MET A 1 9.75 -9.28 -59.33
CA MET A 1 9.17 -8.13 -58.61
C MET A 1 7.98 -8.49 -57.72
N LEU A 2 6.91 -9.08 -58.22
CA LEU A 2 5.73 -9.39 -57.34
C LEU A 2 5.99 -10.48 -56.32
N LYS A 3 6.83 -11.49 -56.61
CA LYS A 3 7.25 -12.55 -55.67
C LYS A 3 8.13 -12.03 -54.52
N ASP A 4 8.98 -11.08 -54.81
CA ASP A 4 9.90 -10.52 -53.80
C ASP A 4 9.17 -9.62 -52.82
N ILE A 5 8.11 -8.94 -53.26
CA ILE A 5 7.22 -8.13 -52.40
C ILE A 5 6.39 -9.03 -51.47
N LEU A 6 5.90 -10.17 -51.96
CA LEU A 6 5.13 -11.13 -51.17
C LEU A 6 5.99 -11.79 -50.08
N ILE A 7 7.23 -12.15 -50.37
CA ILE A 7 8.18 -12.71 -49.40
C ILE A 7 8.56 -11.70 -48.33
N SER A 8 8.77 -10.43 -48.74
CA SER A 8 9.05 -9.35 -47.79
C SER A 8 7.88 -9.06 -46.85
N MET A 9 6.64 -9.18 -47.33
CA MET A 9 5.45 -8.95 -46.53
C MET A 9 5.18 -10.07 -45.54
N ILE A 10 5.59 -11.32 -45.82
CA ILE A 10 5.45 -12.45 -44.94
C ILE A 10 6.46 -12.40 -43.77
N ILE A 11 7.65 -11.85 -44.00
CA ILE A 11 8.68 -11.72 -42.95
C ILE A 11 8.28 -10.70 -41.89
N TRP A 12 7.48 -9.66 -42.20
CA TRP A 12 7.01 -8.66 -41.23
C TRP A 12 5.90 -9.14 -40.30
N VAL A 13 5.21 -10.24 -40.63
CA VAL A 13 4.11 -10.76 -39.80
C VAL A 13 4.60 -11.67 -38.67
N VAL A 14 5.84 -12.14 -38.70
CA VAL A 14 6.35 -13.12 -37.71
C VAL A 14 7.06 -12.49 -36.51
N VAL A 15 7.34 -11.18 -36.53
CA VAL A 15 8.06 -10.48 -35.44
C VAL A 15 7.12 -9.87 -34.40
N GLY A 16 5.81 -10.13 -34.49
CA GLY A 16 4.78 -9.53 -33.62
C GLY A 16 4.41 -10.31 -32.36
N CYS A 17 5.05 -11.44 -32.04
CA CYS A 17 4.88 -12.07 -30.73
C CYS A 17 5.94 -11.52 -29.76
N GLY A 18 5.69 -10.32 -29.25
CA GLY A 18 6.45 -9.77 -28.15
C GLY A 18 6.42 -10.75 -26.96
N ASN A 19 7.60 -11.06 -26.43
CA ASN A 19 7.76 -11.74 -25.14
C ASN A 19 6.85 -11.06 -24.11
N GLY A 20 5.74 -11.71 -23.81
CA GLY A 20 4.95 -11.35 -22.65
C GLY A 20 5.89 -11.33 -21.45
N SER A 21 6.02 -10.17 -20.81
CA SER A 21 6.70 -10.02 -19.55
C SER A 21 6.21 -11.16 -18.65
N GLY A 22 7.09 -12.13 -18.40
CA GLY A 22 6.72 -13.33 -17.67
C GLY A 22 6.25 -12.97 -16.27
N VAL A 23 4.95 -12.94 -16.09
CA VAL A 23 4.37 -12.91 -14.75
C VAL A 23 4.94 -14.14 -14.05
N LYS A 24 5.80 -13.92 -13.07
CA LYS A 24 6.41 -14.98 -12.28
C LYS A 24 5.27 -15.72 -11.58
N ARG A 25 4.87 -16.85 -12.13
CA ARG A 25 3.82 -17.67 -11.52
C ARG A 25 4.42 -18.34 -10.30
N LEU A 26 3.81 -18.12 -9.15
CA LEU A 26 4.08 -18.87 -7.94
C LEU A 26 3.44 -20.26 -8.12
N ASP A 27 4.28 -21.30 -8.22
CA ASP A 27 3.80 -22.67 -8.18
C ASP A 27 3.61 -23.09 -6.72
N THR A 28 2.37 -23.01 -6.26
CA THR A 28 2.01 -23.41 -4.89
C THR A 28 2.14 -24.91 -4.65
N ARG A 29 2.33 -25.74 -5.70
CA ARG A 29 2.53 -27.19 -5.57
C ARG A 29 3.99 -27.55 -5.25
N ALA A 30 4.91 -26.62 -5.52
CA ALA A 30 6.33 -26.77 -5.22
C ALA A 30 6.68 -26.40 -3.77
N VAL A 31 5.72 -25.95 -2.97
CA VAL A 31 5.93 -25.65 -1.55
C VAL A 31 5.95 -26.96 -0.78
N GLU A 32 7.11 -27.35 -0.25
CA GLU A 32 7.23 -28.47 0.68
C GLU A 32 6.31 -28.25 1.89
N LYS A 33 5.52 -29.26 2.21
CA LYS A 33 4.38 -29.18 3.11
C LYS A 33 4.71 -28.86 4.57
N ASP A 34 5.98 -28.85 4.96
CA ASP A 34 6.42 -28.69 6.35
C ASP A 34 7.57 -27.67 6.53
N THR A 35 7.64 -26.65 5.69
CA THR A 35 8.64 -25.59 5.87
C THR A 35 8.24 -24.66 7.00
N VAL A 36 8.83 -24.84 8.17
CA VAL A 36 8.72 -23.88 9.27
C VAL A 36 9.62 -22.69 8.95
N LEU A 37 9.01 -21.58 8.54
CA LEU A 37 9.72 -20.32 8.34
C LEU A 37 10.02 -19.68 9.72
N LYS A 38 11.29 -19.47 10.01
CA LYS A 38 11.70 -18.72 11.20
C LYS A 38 11.59 -17.22 10.92
N TRP A 39 11.14 -16.45 11.91
CA TRP A 39 11.08 -14.99 11.80
C TRP A 39 12.39 -14.36 11.34
N SER A 40 13.54 -14.87 11.78
CA SER A 40 14.86 -14.39 11.36
C SER A 40 15.18 -14.56 9.87
N GLN A 41 14.41 -15.36 9.14
CA GLN A 41 14.54 -15.54 7.68
C GLN A 41 13.68 -14.54 6.90
N LEU A 42 12.65 -13.97 7.54
CA LEU A 42 11.70 -13.05 6.93
C LEU A 42 11.98 -11.59 7.31
N VAL A 43 12.53 -11.35 8.50
CA VAL A 43 12.75 -10.05 9.08
C VAL A 43 14.25 -9.81 9.23
N GLY A 44 14.81 -8.86 8.48
CA GLY A 44 16.21 -8.51 8.59
C GLY A 44 16.51 -7.64 9.81
N GLU A 45 15.62 -6.69 10.10
CA GLU A 45 15.74 -5.77 11.22
C GLU A 45 14.35 -5.49 11.80
N SER A 46 14.27 -5.36 13.12
CA SER A 46 13.04 -5.00 13.83
C SER A 46 13.30 -3.85 14.80
N ARG A 47 12.37 -2.92 14.86
CA ARG A 47 12.42 -1.77 15.75
C ARG A 47 11.11 -1.64 16.52
N LEU A 48 11.21 -1.44 17.83
CA LEU A 48 10.06 -1.09 18.66
C LEU A 48 9.94 0.44 18.72
N VAL A 49 8.80 0.96 18.31
CA VAL A 49 8.49 2.39 18.38
C VAL A 49 7.40 2.59 19.44
N ARG A 50 7.72 3.42 20.44
CA ARG A 50 6.75 3.83 21.45
C ARG A 50 6.02 5.08 20.95
N MET A 51 4.71 4.99 20.76
CA MET A 51 3.89 6.12 20.40
C MET A 51 3.71 7.07 21.61
N GLU A 52 3.84 8.37 21.35
CA GLU A 52 3.59 9.40 22.36
C GLU A 52 2.09 9.41 22.70
N THR A 53 1.77 9.40 24.01
CA THR A 53 0.39 9.46 24.51
C THR A 53 0.08 10.89 24.93
N LYS A 54 -0.92 11.50 24.28
CA LYS A 54 -1.46 12.82 24.63
C LYS A 54 -2.97 12.74 24.80
N GLU A 55 -3.56 13.66 25.57
CA GLU A 55 -5.02 13.74 25.70
C GLU A 55 -5.72 13.92 24.35
N GLU A 56 -5.04 14.57 23.39
CA GLU A 56 -5.52 14.83 22.02
C GLU A 56 -5.31 13.64 21.06
N ALA A 57 -4.54 12.65 21.47
CA ALA A 57 -4.16 11.49 20.65
C ALA A 57 -4.21 10.19 21.44
N LEU A 58 -5.38 9.87 21.95
CA LEU A 58 -5.64 8.59 22.60
C LEU A 58 -5.97 7.55 21.53
N LEU A 59 -5.13 6.54 21.42
CA LEU A 59 -5.37 5.42 20.53
C LEU A 59 -6.28 4.41 21.25
N ASN A 60 -7.35 4.00 20.60
CA ASN A 60 -8.20 2.90 21.06
C ASN A 60 -7.66 1.53 20.63
N ASP A 61 -8.31 0.45 21.06
CA ASP A 61 -7.86 -0.92 20.78
C ASP A 61 -8.02 -1.35 19.30
N TYR A 62 -8.69 -0.55 18.47
CA TYR A 62 -9.05 -0.89 17.07
C TYR A 62 -8.48 0.10 16.07
N PHE A 63 -7.20 0.36 16.11
CA PHE A 63 -6.54 1.16 15.08
C PHE A 63 -5.70 0.31 14.13
N ARG A 64 -5.53 0.80 12.94
CA ARG A 64 -4.61 0.30 11.93
C ARG A 64 -3.42 1.24 11.85
N VAL A 65 -2.30 0.73 11.38
CA VAL A 65 -1.06 1.49 11.26
C VAL A 65 -0.55 1.40 9.83
N TRP A 66 -0.22 2.53 9.26
CA TRP A 66 0.68 2.64 8.13
C TRP A 66 2.01 3.22 8.65
N ALA A 67 3.15 2.60 8.32
CA ALA A 67 4.47 3.05 8.74
C ALA A 67 5.37 3.21 7.53
N GLY A 68 5.93 4.41 7.37
CA GLY A 68 6.91 4.78 6.35
C GLY A 68 8.26 5.11 6.96
N GLU A 69 9.08 5.83 6.19
CA GLU A 69 10.41 6.25 6.62
C GLU A 69 10.37 7.47 7.55
N LYS A 70 9.48 8.41 7.29
CA LYS A 70 9.35 9.69 8.02
C LYS A 70 8.19 9.69 9.00
N TYR A 71 7.10 9.03 8.64
CA TYR A 71 5.83 9.13 9.35
C TYR A 71 5.24 7.77 9.70
N ILE A 72 4.46 7.78 10.77
CA ILE A 72 3.54 6.72 11.16
C ILE A 72 2.15 7.33 11.17
N ILE A 73 1.22 6.72 10.44
CA ILE A 73 -0.18 7.13 10.40
C ILE A 73 -1.00 6.06 11.11
N THR A 74 -1.75 6.46 12.13
CA THR A 74 -2.74 5.61 12.76
C THR A 74 -4.13 6.01 12.29
N TYR A 75 -4.97 5.04 11.96
CA TYR A 75 -6.33 5.28 11.47
C TYR A 75 -7.26 4.14 11.90
N GLY A 76 -8.51 4.41 12.00
CA GLY A 76 -9.49 3.40 12.44
C GLY A 76 -10.90 3.94 12.51
N ASN A 77 -11.63 3.54 13.56
CA ASN A 77 -13.05 3.85 13.69
C ASN A 77 -13.33 5.22 14.36
N GLU A 78 -12.31 5.96 14.75
CA GLU A 78 -12.50 7.24 15.44
C GLU A 78 -11.72 8.37 14.75
N GLU A 79 -10.41 8.40 14.93
CA GLU A 79 -9.59 9.51 14.46
C GLU A 79 -8.34 9.00 13.73
N MET A 80 -7.82 9.86 12.85
CA MET A 80 -6.58 9.63 12.13
C MET A 80 -5.50 10.55 12.66
N TYR A 81 -4.37 9.98 13.08
CA TYR A 81 -3.25 10.72 13.64
C TYR A 81 -1.98 10.51 12.84
N GLN A 82 -1.16 11.54 12.82
CA GLN A 82 0.18 11.51 12.27
C GLN A 82 1.21 11.61 13.39
N PHE A 83 2.17 10.69 13.35
CA PHE A 83 3.34 10.68 14.21
C PHE A 83 4.60 10.69 13.36
N ALA A 84 5.70 11.18 13.92
CA ALA A 84 7.02 11.00 13.34
C ALA A 84 7.46 9.52 13.43
N ALA A 85 8.49 9.14 12.69
CA ALA A 85 8.99 7.76 12.68
C ALA A 85 9.53 7.28 14.03
N ASP A 86 9.84 8.19 14.95
CA ASP A 86 10.25 7.89 16.35
C ASP A 86 9.06 7.72 17.31
N GLY A 87 7.83 7.96 16.85
CA GLY A 87 6.60 7.88 17.63
C GLY A 87 6.12 9.19 18.24
N THR A 88 6.81 10.30 18.00
CA THR A 88 6.39 11.63 18.49
C THR A 88 5.12 12.09 17.76
N TYR A 89 4.12 12.53 18.50
CA TYR A 89 2.87 13.06 17.94
C TYR A 89 3.08 14.36 17.16
N ILE A 90 2.54 14.41 15.95
CA ILE A 90 2.61 15.61 15.12
C ILE A 90 1.25 16.31 15.09
N ARG A 91 0.20 15.62 14.63
CA ARG A 91 -1.13 16.22 14.48
C ARG A 91 -2.24 15.19 14.24
N LYS A 92 -3.46 15.63 14.42
CA LYS A 92 -4.65 14.96 13.90
C LYS A 92 -4.84 15.29 12.42
N LEU A 93 -5.11 14.29 11.60
CA LEU A 93 -5.32 14.44 10.15
C LEU A 93 -6.80 14.51 9.78
N ALA A 94 -7.62 13.65 10.40
CA ALA A 94 -9.04 13.57 10.10
C ALA A 94 -9.80 12.93 11.27
N SER A 95 -11.12 13.15 11.31
CA SER A 95 -12.04 12.57 12.30
C SER A 95 -13.02 11.63 11.63
N TYR A 96 -13.57 10.71 12.42
CA TYR A 96 -14.71 9.89 12.02
C TYR A 96 -15.98 10.75 11.95
N GLY A 97 -16.73 10.67 10.85
CA GLY A 97 -17.97 11.40 10.71
C GLY A 97 -18.46 11.49 9.28
N ARG A 98 -19.45 12.41 9.05
CA ARG A 98 -20.07 12.62 7.73
C ARG A 98 -19.88 14.03 7.18
N ALA A 99 -19.24 14.90 7.92
CA ALA A 99 -18.95 16.27 7.48
C ALA A 99 -17.84 16.31 6.41
N PRO A 100 -17.68 17.40 5.67
CA PRO A 100 -16.53 17.58 4.78
C PRO A 100 -15.22 17.45 5.55
N GLY A 101 -14.28 16.62 5.03
CA GLY A 101 -13.01 16.35 5.69
C GLY A 101 -13.03 15.23 6.73
N GLU A 102 -14.20 14.64 7.02
CA GLU A 102 -14.34 13.46 7.87
C GLU A 102 -14.42 12.17 7.03
N TYR A 103 -14.18 11.02 7.64
CA TYR A 103 -14.29 9.70 7.00
C TYR A 103 -15.16 8.76 7.82
N GLN A 104 -15.68 7.71 7.18
CA GLN A 104 -16.50 6.71 7.87
C GLN A 104 -15.83 5.35 7.97
N ASN A 105 -15.24 4.85 6.88
CA ASN A 105 -14.63 3.53 6.89
C ASN A 105 -13.49 3.45 5.87
N ILE A 106 -12.27 3.54 6.36
CA ILE A 106 -11.08 3.44 5.51
C ILE A 106 -10.78 1.97 5.22
N ILE A 107 -10.86 1.59 3.94
CA ILE A 107 -10.52 0.25 3.47
C ILE A 107 -9.03 0.14 3.20
N ALA A 108 -8.48 1.12 2.49
CA ALA A 108 -7.10 1.18 2.09
C ALA A 108 -6.54 2.58 2.32
N LEU A 109 -5.29 2.66 2.74
CA LEU A 109 -4.56 3.89 2.94
C LEU A 109 -3.15 3.73 2.40
N THR A 110 -2.66 4.75 1.71
CA THR A 110 -1.28 4.85 1.25
C THR A 110 -0.78 6.28 1.39
N VAL A 111 0.52 6.45 1.57
CA VAL A 111 1.17 7.75 1.76
C VAL A 111 2.29 7.92 0.75
N ASP A 112 2.27 9.03 0.06
CA ASP A 112 3.38 9.54 -0.74
C ASP A 112 4.18 10.52 0.15
N GLU A 113 5.18 10.00 0.86
CA GLU A 113 6.00 10.81 1.79
C GLU A 113 6.79 11.92 1.08
N PRO A 114 7.40 11.70 -0.11
CA PRO A 114 8.06 12.76 -0.85
C PRO A 114 7.12 13.88 -1.29
N GLY A 115 5.90 13.54 -1.71
CA GLY A 115 4.87 14.49 -2.13
C GLY A 115 4.03 15.06 -0.98
N GLU A 116 4.25 14.59 0.25
CA GLU A 116 3.47 14.93 1.46
C GLU A 116 1.96 14.75 1.27
N ARG A 117 1.58 13.66 0.60
CA ARG A 117 0.19 13.34 0.27
C ARG A 117 -0.24 12.04 0.91
N LEU A 118 -1.46 12.04 1.40
CA LEU A 118 -2.12 10.86 1.94
C LEU A 118 -3.35 10.56 1.08
N TYR A 119 -3.47 9.31 0.65
CA TYR A 119 -4.59 8.82 -0.14
C TYR A 119 -5.29 7.71 0.63
N PHE A 120 -6.60 7.76 0.71
CA PHE A 120 -7.37 6.69 1.30
C PHE A 120 -8.68 6.44 0.55
N SER A 121 -9.17 5.22 0.65
CA SER A 121 -10.46 4.81 0.12
C SER A 121 -11.45 4.68 1.27
N ASP A 122 -12.52 5.48 1.24
CA ASP A 122 -13.60 5.46 2.21
C ASP A 122 -14.85 4.76 1.65
N TYR A 123 -15.23 3.64 2.25
CA TYR A 123 -16.40 2.89 1.82
C TYR A 123 -17.74 3.61 2.14
N GLY A 124 -17.75 4.48 3.14
CA GLY A 124 -18.93 5.26 3.53
C GLY A 124 -19.30 6.37 2.55
N ARG A 125 -18.38 6.76 1.67
CA ARG A 125 -18.57 7.74 0.60
C ARG A 125 -18.30 7.08 -0.75
N GLN A 126 -19.34 6.71 -1.47
CA GLN A 126 -19.23 6.39 -2.90
C GLN A 126 -18.71 7.63 -3.63
N ASN A 127 -17.45 7.63 -4.04
CA ASN A 127 -16.75 8.64 -4.85
C ASN A 127 -15.94 9.72 -4.11
N SER A 128 -15.03 9.41 -3.23
CA SER A 128 -13.99 10.41 -2.91
C SER A 128 -12.61 9.77 -2.73
N ILE A 129 -11.83 9.90 -3.78
CA ILE A 129 -10.36 9.89 -3.68
C ILE A 129 -10.01 11.33 -3.28
N GLN A 130 -9.49 11.54 -2.10
CA GLN A 130 -8.89 12.81 -1.67
C GLN A 130 -7.40 12.61 -1.47
#